data_2854123829187ae90e7111205b3794d3
#
_entry.id   2854123829187ae90e7111205b3794d3
#
_cell.length_a   1.000
_cell.length_b   1.000
_cell.length_c   1.000
_cell.angle_alpha   90.00
_cell.angle_beta   90.00
_cell.angle_gamma   90.00
#
_symmetry.space_group_name_H-M   'P 1'
#
loop_
_entity.id
_entity.type
_entity.pdbx_description
1 polymer ?
#
loop_
_entity_poly.entity_id
_entity_poly.type
_entity_poly.pdbx_seq_one_letter_code
_entity_poly.pdbx_strand_id
1 'polypeptide(L)'
;YGNRDSIYVPMQRIRRMDLSDGDRLVVDVVAPRRYGAHPVMNELRMRNGEEFDYSTLYNRPSRTSELTLQLIYYLVVSFIMLSILTSARRNYKAGRFALHCMGCLVAAAALYIFAPVREWHSGQIVLNFMSGHIFDYMLLLKCSFAVAVSMLYGWVYVLNSKQQAVVMENERLKNENLTTRYNMLVGQINPHFFFNSLNSLAMLVREKHDDKALTYIDQLSYTFRYIIQNGQSTLMTLDEELKFIEAYSYLFEIRYADKLFFDIDVDDKYRSWTLPALSLQPLIGNAVKHNTITRSKPFHISIRTEQGWLVVANPKVPKIEPEPSTGIGLENLRNRWHLITGRDIEIIDTDKEFVVRMPLQKPAIG
;
A
#
# COMPACT_ATOMS: atom_id res chain seq x y z
N TYR A 1 -56.70 -8.71 58.94
CA TYR A 1 -57.04 -9.57 60.05
C TYR A 1 -55.96 -10.61 60.20
N GLY A 2 -54.85 -10.29 60.97
CA GLY A 2 -53.78 -11.22 61.28
C GLY A 2 -54.29 -12.22 62.33
N ASN A 3 -54.15 -13.51 62.06
CA ASN A 3 -54.39 -14.57 62.99
C ASN A 3 -53.48 -14.40 64.21
N ARG A 4 -53.96 -14.47 65.44
CA ARG A 4 -53.14 -14.27 66.68
C ARG A 4 -51.96 -15.23 66.78
N ASP A 5 -51.94 -16.26 65.94
CA ASP A 5 -50.91 -17.30 65.91
C ASP A 5 -49.86 -17.11 64.81
N SER A 6 -49.84 -15.96 64.11
CA SER A 6 -48.88 -15.72 63.03
C SER A 6 -47.51 -15.24 63.61
N ILE A 7 -46.45 -15.85 63.12
CA ILE A 7 -45.05 -15.52 63.45
C ILE A 7 -44.53 -14.55 62.41
N TYR A 8 -43.93 -13.46 62.85
CA TYR A 8 -43.25 -12.52 61.96
C TYR A 8 -41.86 -12.99 61.55
N VAL A 9 -41.66 -13.22 60.29
CA VAL A 9 -40.36 -13.53 59.72
C VAL A 9 -39.78 -12.28 59.05
N PRO A 10 -38.65 -11.70 59.55
CA PRO A 10 -38.04 -10.53 58.97
C PRO A 10 -37.67 -10.76 57.51
N MET A 11 -37.93 -9.82 56.63
CA MET A 11 -37.65 -9.92 55.21
C MET A 11 -36.16 -10.22 54.90
N GLN A 12 -35.25 -9.72 55.74
CA GLN A 12 -33.84 -10.02 55.60
C GLN A 12 -33.53 -11.50 55.84
N ARG A 13 -34.24 -12.18 56.77
CA ARG A 13 -34.10 -13.61 57.02
C ARG A 13 -34.73 -14.44 55.91
N ILE A 14 -35.89 -14.03 55.39
CA ILE A 14 -36.51 -14.65 54.21
C ILE A 14 -35.52 -14.69 53.05
N ARG A 15 -34.92 -13.53 52.73
CA ARG A 15 -33.96 -13.44 51.64
C ARG A 15 -32.66 -14.20 51.95
N ARG A 16 -32.15 -14.15 53.17
CA ARG A 16 -30.91 -14.81 53.54
C ARG A 16 -30.99 -16.32 53.56
N MET A 17 -32.14 -16.84 53.99
CA MET A 17 -32.42 -18.30 54.12
C MET A 17 -33.17 -18.82 52.88
N ASP A 18 -33.42 -17.95 51.91
CA ASP A 18 -34.12 -18.30 50.65
C ASP A 18 -35.48 -19.01 50.87
N LEU A 19 -36.24 -18.48 51.81
CA LEU A 19 -37.53 -19.03 52.18
C LEU A 19 -38.56 -18.62 51.11
N SER A 20 -39.41 -19.57 50.71
CA SER A 20 -40.43 -19.40 49.70
C SER A 20 -41.84 -19.62 50.30
N ASP A 21 -42.83 -19.07 49.64
CA ASP A 21 -44.25 -19.33 49.98
C ASP A 21 -44.52 -20.82 49.85
N GLY A 22 -45.11 -21.40 50.93
CA GLY A 22 -45.38 -22.83 51.00
C GLY A 22 -44.35 -23.67 51.77
N ASP A 23 -43.20 -23.08 52.12
CA ASP A 23 -42.22 -23.78 52.97
C ASP A 23 -42.80 -24.09 54.37
N ARG A 24 -42.65 -25.33 54.83
CA ARG A 24 -42.99 -25.74 56.19
C ARG A 24 -41.80 -25.52 57.11
N LEU A 25 -41.95 -24.60 58.07
CA LEU A 25 -40.82 -24.17 58.90
C LEU A 25 -41.07 -24.58 60.34
N VAL A 26 -40.06 -25.16 61.01
CA VAL A 26 -40.00 -25.27 62.47
C VAL A 26 -39.01 -24.21 62.95
N VAL A 27 -39.52 -23.23 63.71
CA VAL A 27 -38.73 -22.06 64.10
C VAL A 27 -38.77 -21.83 65.61
N ASP A 28 -37.68 -21.38 66.19
CA ASP A 28 -37.68 -20.80 67.49
C ASP A 28 -38.14 -19.37 67.40
N VAL A 29 -38.99 -18.94 68.35
CA VAL A 29 -39.59 -17.62 68.39
C VAL A 29 -39.17 -16.84 69.63
N VAL A 30 -39.02 -15.56 69.49
CA VAL A 30 -38.84 -14.63 70.63
C VAL A 30 -40.15 -13.94 70.91
N ALA A 31 -40.57 -13.93 72.17
CA ALA A 31 -41.77 -13.26 72.61
C ALA A 31 -41.75 -11.76 72.25
N PRO A 32 -42.85 -11.19 71.83
CA PRO A 32 -42.92 -9.77 71.47
C PRO A 32 -42.74 -8.90 72.71
N ARG A 33 -41.95 -7.83 72.55
CA ARG A 33 -41.71 -6.85 73.62
C ARG A 33 -42.94 -5.92 73.91
N ARG A 34 -43.90 -5.89 73.04
CA ARG A 34 -45.14 -5.09 73.13
C ARG A 34 -46.36 -5.99 73.09
N TYR A 35 -47.32 -5.71 73.97
CA TYR A 35 -48.59 -6.42 73.98
C TYR A 35 -49.31 -6.26 72.65
N GLY A 36 -49.70 -7.34 72.04
CA GLY A 36 -50.39 -7.36 70.71
C GLY A 36 -49.47 -7.42 69.47
N ALA A 37 -48.14 -7.46 69.61
CA ALA A 37 -47.25 -7.68 68.52
C ALA A 37 -47.05 -9.21 68.25
N HIS A 38 -46.76 -9.57 67.06
CA HIS A 38 -46.49 -10.94 66.68
C HIS A 38 -45.13 -11.43 67.19
N PRO A 39 -45.01 -12.72 67.57
CA PRO A 39 -43.70 -13.34 67.83
C PRO A 39 -42.80 -13.23 66.62
N VAL A 40 -41.50 -12.99 66.86
CA VAL A 40 -40.50 -12.88 65.79
C VAL A 40 -39.67 -14.12 65.69
N MET A 41 -39.49 -14.66 64.51
CA MET A 41 -38.61 -15.78 64.25
C MET A 41 -37.17 -15.47 64.71
N ASN A 42 -36.63 -16.30 65.58
CA ASN A 42 -35.25 -16.20 66.05
C ASN A 42 -34.30 -17.12 65.25
N GLU A 43 -34.61 -18.43 65.25
CA GLU A 43 -33.82 -19.43 64.55
C GLU A 43 -34.72 -20.36 63.76
N LEU A 44 -34.24 -20.85 62.62
CA LEU A 44 -34.93 -21.86 61.79
C LEU A 44 -34.32 -23.20 62.10
N ARG A 45 -35.07 -24.12 62.67
CA ARG A 45 -34.56 -25.48 63.02
C ARG A 45 -34.78 -26.46 61.87
N MET A 46 -35.95 -26.47 61.27
CA MET A 46 -36.26 -27.41 60.18
C MET A 46 -36.97 -26.66 59.06
N ARG A 47 -36.68 -27.09 57.84
CA ARG A 47 -37.39 -26.65 56.61
C ARG A 47 -37.90 -27.87 55.85
N ASN A 48 -39.17 -27.92 55.59
CA ASN A 48 -39.83 -29.01 54.87
C ASN A 48 -39.57 -30.42 55.43
N GLY A 49 -39.33 -30.52 56.72
CA GLY A 49 -39.08 -31.80 57.45
C GLY A 49 -37.62 -32.20 57.57
N GLU A 50 -36.71 -31.42 57.06
CA GLU A 50 -35.28 -31.61 57.16
C GLU A 50 -34.63 -30.55 58.09
N GLU A 51 -33.60 -30.94 58.86
CA GLU A 51 -32.86 -30.02 59.69
C GLU A 51 -32.14 -28.94 58.87
N PHE A 52 -32.30 -27.68 59.28
CA PHE A 52 -31.78 -26.57 58.50
C PHE A 52 -30.25 -26.39 58.77
N ASP A 53 -29.47 -26.73 57.77
CA ASP A 53 -27.98 -26.59 57.86
C ASP A 53 -27.53 -25.16 57.67
N TYR A 54 -27.19 -24.49 58.72
CA TYR A 54 -26.64 -23.14 58.73
C TYR A 54 -25.27 -23.02 58.04
N SER A 55 -24.54 -24.13 57.89
CA SER A 55 -23.22 -24.11 57.20
C SER A 55 -23.38 -23.69 55.74
N THR A 56 -24.52 -24.02 55.16
CA THR A 56 -24.84 -23.62 53.77
C THR A 56 -24.92 -22.11 53.59
N LEU A 57 -25.30 -21.35 54.64
CA LEU A 57 -25.37 -19.88 54.59
C LEU A 57 -24.00 -19.21 54.59
N TYR A 58 -23.03 -19.85 55.30
CA TYR A 58 -21.65 -19.35 55.39
C TYR A 58 -20.80 -19.73 54.16
N ASN A 59 -21.11 -20.87 53.57
CA ASN A 59 -20.37 -21.37 52.38
C ASN A 59 -20.91 -20.89 51.03
N ARG A 60 -21.99 -20.09 51.04
CA ARG A 60 -22.49 -19.51 49.78
C ARG A 60 -21.48 -18.46 49.25
N PRO A 61 -20.97 -18.63 48.03
CA PRO A 61 -20.09 -17.63 47.44
C PRO A 61 -20.79 -16.29 47.38
N SER A 62 -20.07 -15.21 47.64
CA SER A 62 -20.62 -13.86 47.60
C SER A 62 -21.06 -13.53 46.16
N ARG A 63 -22.07 -12.65 46.02
CA ARG A 63 -22.49 -12.18 44.69
C ARG A 63 -21.38 -11.47 43.93
N THR A 64 -20.44 -10.88 44.65
CA THR A 64 -19.23 -10.27 44.10
C THR A 64 -18.27 -11.31 43.52
N SER A 65 -18.10 -12.47 44.17
CA SER A 65 -17.24 -13.57 43.65
C SER A 65 -17.81 -14.19 42.39
N GLU A 66 -19.14 -14.32 42.31
CA GLU A 66 -19.81 -14.76 41.07
C GLU A 66 -19.57 -13.78 39.91
N LEU A 67 -19.79 -12.49 40.14
CA LEU A 67 -19.60 -11.44 39.11
C LEU A 67 -18.14 -11.36 38.65
N THR A 68 -17.19 -11.47 39.56
CA THR A 68 -15.76 -11.47 39.20
C THR A 68 -15.38 -12.68 38.37
N LEU A 69 -15.87 -13.89 38.74
CA LEU A 69 -15.61 -15.09 37.96
C LEU A 69 -16.22 -15.02 36.57
N GLN A 70 -17.45 -14.53 36.46
CA GLN A 70 -18.11 -14.30 35.17
C GLN A 70 -17.34 -13.29 34.30
N LEU A 71 -16.89 -12.19 34.89
CA LEU A 71 -16.10 -11.18 34.18
C LEU A 71 -14.80 -11.77 33.61
N ILE A 72 -14.05 -12.50 34.43
CA ILE A 72 -12.81 -13.16 33.98
C ILE A 72 -13.13 -14.15 32.85
N TYR A 73 -14.18 -14.94 33.02
CA TYR A 73 -14.62 -15.90 32.01
C TYR A 73 -14.91 -15.23 30.65
N TYR A 74 -15.70 -14.13 30.63
CA TYR A 74 -16.01 -13.41 29.39
C TYR A 74 -14.79 -12.75 28.77
N LEU A 75 -13.85 -12.23 29.57
CA LEU A 75 -12.58 -11.68 29.06
C LEU A 75 -11.75 -12.76 28.37
N VAL A 76 -11.61 -13.94 28.97
CA VAL A 76 -10.89 -15.07 28.38
C VAL A 76 -11.54 -15.53 27.07
N VAL A 77 -12.87 -15.67 27.07
CA VAL A 77 -13.65 -16.03 25.87
C VAL A 77 -13.45 -15.02 24.76
N SER A 78 -13.58 -13.74 25.07
CA SER A 78 -13.40 -12.66 24.08
C SER A 78 -11.97 -12.65 23.53
N PHE A 79 -10.97 -12.89 24.37
CA PHE A 79 -9.58 -12.99 23.94
C PHE A 79 -9.34 -14.17 23.01
N ILE A 80 -9.90 -15.35 23.31
CA ILE A 80 -9.79 -16.52 22.44
C ILE A 80 -10.47 -16.24 21.07
N MET A 81 -11.67 -15.69 21.06
CA MET A 81 -12.38 -15.36 19.83
C MET A 81 -11.61 -14.32 19.01
N LEU A 82 -11.07 -13.29 19.64
CA LEU A 82 -10.26 -12.27 18.98
C LEU A 82 -9.00 -12.88 18.38
N SER A 83 -8.31 -13.77 19.11
CA SER A 83 -7.13 -14.47 18.65
C SER A 83 -7.43 -15.32 17.40
N ILE A 84 -8.57 -16.03 17.38
CA ILE A 84 -9.01 -16.80 16.20
C ILE A 84 -9.26 -15.87 15.01
N LEU A 85 -9.97 -14.77 15.20
CA LEU A 85 -10.32 -13.81 14.13
C LEU A 85 -9.09 -13.08 13.58
N THR A 86 -8.15 -12.69 14.43
CA THR A 86 -6.93 -11.99 14.04
C THR A 86 -5.87 -12.90 13.42
N SER A 87 -5.91 -14.21 13.70
CA SER A 87 -5.05 -15.20 13.05
C SER A 87 -5.26 -15.28 11.53
N ALA A 88 -6.41 -14.84 11.04
CA ALA A 88 -6.71 -14.75 9.60
C ALA A 88 -5.89 -13.69 8.82
N ARG A 89 -4.99 -12.95 9.47
CA ARG A 89 -4.27 -11.77 8.97
C ARG A 89 -3.49 -12.01 7.67
N ARG A 90 -2.87 -13.17 7.47
CA ARG A 90 -1.82 -13.37 6.45
C ARG A 90 -2.33 -13.69 5.04
N ASN A 91 -3.53 -14.22 4.89
CA ASN A 91 -4.09 -14.58 3.58
C ASN A 91 -5.62 -14.45 3.59
N TYR A 92 -6.10 -13.22 3.43
CA TYR A 92 -7.52 -12.96 3.40
C TYR A 92 -8.15 -13.49 2.11
N LYS A 93 -8.77 -14.67 2.21
CA LYS A 93 -9.82 -15.11 1.27
C LYS A 93 -11.13 -15.07 2.05
N ALA A 94 -12.19 -14.51 1.46
CA ALA A 94 -13.50 -14.37 2.11
C ALA A 94 -14.02 -15.69 2.72
N GLY A 95 -13.77 -16.82 2.05
CA GLY A 95 -14.12 -18.14 2.57
C GLY A 95 -13.40 -18.54 3.86
N ARG A 96 -12.15 -18.12 4.05
CA ARG A 96 -11.42 -18.38 5.31
C ARG A 96 -11.95 -17.55 6.46
N PHE A 97 -12.33 -16.31 6.22
CA PHE A 97 -12.95 -15.48 7.25
C PHE A 97 -14.28 -16.06 7.70
N ALA A 98 -15.13 -16.52 6.78
CA ALA A 98 -16.36 -17.22 7.11
C ALA A 98 -16.12 -18.48 7.96
N LEU A 99 -15.08 -19.26 7.67
CA LEU A 99 -14.69 -20.42 8.46
C LEU A 99 -14.26 -20.01 9.88
N HIS A 100 -13.51 -18.91 10.05
CA HIS A 100 -13.13 -18.41 11.37
C HIS A 100 -14.34 -17.89 12.15
N CYS A 101 -15.27 -17.21 11.50
CA CYS A 101 -16.54 -16.79 12.13
C CYS A 101 -17.36 -18.01 12.58
N MET A 102 -17.44 -19.06 11.77
CA MET A 102 -18.11 -20.31 12.12
C MET A 102 -17.40 -20.98 13.32
N GLY A 103 -16.08 -21.01 13.33
CA GLY A 103 -15.29 -21.49 14.47
C GLY A 103 -15.57 -20.70 15.74
N CYS A 104 -15.70 -19.38 15.66
CA CYS A 104 -16.08 -18.53 16.81
C CYS A 104 -17.49 -18.84 17.32
N LEU A 105 -18.46 -19.10 16.43
CA LEU A 105 -19.81 -19.47 16.83
C LEU A 105 -19.85 -20.83 17.54
N VAL A 106 -19.11 -21.81 17.04
CA VAL A 106 -18.98 -23.13 17.69
C VAL A 106 -18.30 -22.99 19.05
N ALA A 107 -17.22 -22.22 19.14
CA ALA A 107 -16.54 -21.93 20.39
C ALA A 107 -17.47 -21.22 21.38
N ALA A 108 -18.26 -20.24 20.93
CA ALA A 108 -19.23 -19.53 21.75
C ALA A 108 -20.32 -20.47 22.30
N ALA A 109 -20.83 -21.38 21.48
CA ALA A 109 -21.80 -22.40 21.93
C ALA A 109 -21.18 -23.32 22.99
N ALA A 110 -19.95 -23.81 22.76
CA ALA A 110 -19.26 -24.63 23.74
C ALA A 110 -19.02 -23.88 25.07
N LEU A 111 -18.60 -22.61 24.95
CA LEU A 111 -18.34 -21.75 26.12
C LEU A 111 -19.64 -21.40 26.87
N TYR A 112 -20.79 -21.28 26.18
CA TYR A 112 -22.07 -21.11 26.82
C TYR A 112 -22.41 -22.32 27.71
N ILE A 113 -22.18 -23.53 27.23
CA ILE A 113 -22.45 -24.78 27.96
C ILE A 113 -21.60 -24.87 29.25
N PHE A 114 -20.34 -24.42 29.17
CA PHE A 114 -19.41 -24.46 30.29
C PHE A 114 -19.33 -23.15 31.10
N ALA A 115 -20.24 -22.21 30.88
CA ALA A 115 -20.26 -20.95 31.61
C ALA A 115 -20.49 -21.16 33.10
N PRO A 116 -19.81 -20.45 34.00
CA PRO A 116 -20.07 -20.51 35.45
C PRO A 116 -21.40 -19.79 35.76
N VAL A 117 -22.34 -20.51 36.34
CA VAL A 117 -23.64 -20.00 36.75
C VAL A 117 -23.90 -20.39 38.19
N ARG A 118 -24.75 -19.62 38.87
CA ARG A 118 -25.15 -19.92 40.25
C ARG A 118 -26.37 -20.85 40.22
N GLU A 119 -26.25 -22.00 40.83
CA GLU A 119 -27.36 -22.94 41.01
C GLU A 119 -28.42 -22.35 41.96
N TRP A 120 -29.67 -22.42 41.55
CA TRP A 120 -30.78 -21.81 42.29
C TRP A 120 -30.97 -22.39 43.71
N HIS A 121 -30.81 -23.71 43.86
CA HIS A 121 -31.10 -24.42 45.10
C HIS A 121 -29.91 -24.38 46.10
N SER A 122 -28.72 -24.70 45.65
CA SER A 122 -27.52 -24.77 46.49
C SER A 122 -26.85 -23.40 46.67
N GLY A 123 -27.05 -22.47 45.73
CA GLY A 123 -26.37 -21.18 45.67
C GLY A 123 -24.88 -21.29 45.35
N GLN A 124 -24.38 -22.48 44.98
CA GLN A 124 -23.02 -22.73 44.56
C GLN A 124 -22.80 -22.33 43.09
N ILE A 125 -21.57 -22.07 42.72
CA ILE A 125 -21.21 -21.79 41.34
C ILE A 125 -20.95 -23.13 40.64
N VAL A 126 -21.75 -23.47 39.68
CA VAL A 126 -21.67 -24.71 38.89
C VAL A 126 -21.56 -24.35 37.37
N LEU A 127 -21.20 -25.33 36.56
CA LEU A 127 -21.20 -25.14 35.11
C LEU A 127 -22.66 -25.16 34.61
N ASN A 128 -22.96 -24.36 33.57
CA ASN A 128 -24.31 -24.16 33.07
C ASN A 128 -25.04 -25.48 32.75
N PHE A 129 -24.35 -26.46 32.16
CA PHE A 129 -24.95 -27.77 31.84
C PHE A 129 -25.33 -28.58 33.09
N MET A 130 -24.78 -28.25 34.27
CA MET A 130 -25.07 -28.90 35.55
C MET A 130 -26.16 -28.18 36.35
N SER A 131 -26.52 -26.95 35.96
CA SER A 131 -27.44 -26.10 36.72
C SER A 131 -28.92 -26.54 36.64
N GLY A 132 -29.25 -27.53 35.81
CA GLY A 132 -30.63 -27.96 35.55
C GLY A 132 -31.47 -26.96 34.71
N HIS A 133 -30.96 -25.76 34.48
CA HIS A 133 -31.60 -24.73 33.66
C HIS A 133 -30.74 -24.48 32.41
N ILE A 134 -30.97 -25.30 31.37
CA ILE A 134 -30.17 -25.21 30.10
C ILE A 134 -30.36 -23.87 29.37
N PHE A 135 -31.50 -23.19 29.58
CA PHE A 135 -31.80 -21.91 28.97
C PHE A 135 -31.87 -20.78 29.99
N ASP A 136 -30.73 -20.12 30.24
CA ASP A 136 -30.71 -18.83 30.92
C ASP A 136 -30.61 -17.70 29.89
N TYR A 137 -31.69 -16.94 29.75
CA TYR A 137 -31.80 -15.81 28.80
C TYR A 137 -30.75 -14.72 29.08
N MET A 138 -30.43 -14.45 30.35
CA MET A 138 -29.43 -13.44 30.72
C MET A 138 -28.03 -13.92 30.36
N LEU A 139 -27.72 -15.18 30.55
CA LEU A 139 -26.45 -15.76 30.14
C LEU A 139 -26.31 -15.77 28.61
N LEU A 140 -27.36 -16.15 27.91
CA LEU A 140 -27.42 -16.12 26.44
C LEU A 140 -27.19 -14.72 25.92
N LEU A 141 -27.83 -13.70 26.51
CA LEU A 141 -27.65 -12.29 26.15
C LEU A 141 -26.19 -11.82 26.34
N LYS A 142 -25.59 -12.16 27.49
CA LYS A 142 -24.19 -11.81 27.77
C LYS A 142 -23.23 -12.49 26.78
N CYS A 143 -23.41 -13.78 26.51
CA CYS A 143 -22.60 -14.50 25.53
C CYS A 143 -22.76 -13.93 24.12
N SER A 144 -23.99 -13.66 23.67
CA SER A 144 -24.25 -13.09 22.36
C SER A 144 -23.63 -11.69 22.20
N PHE A 145 -23.69 -10.87 23.24
CA PHE A 145 -23.06 -9.56 23.26
C PHE A 145 -21.52 -9.68 23.16
N ALA A 146 -20.90 -10.56 23.93
CA ALA A 146 -19.45 -10.80 23.87
C ALA A 146 -19.00 -11.27 22.48
N VAL A 147 -19.76 -12.17 21.85
CA VAL A 147 -19.52 -12.63 20.47
C VAL A 147 -19.64 -11.48 19.48
N ALA A 148 -20.71 -10.69 19.57
CA ALA A 148 -20.94 -9.56 18.66
C ALA A 148 -19.81 -8.52 18.75
N VAL A 149 -19.39 -8.15 19.97
CA VAL A 149 -18.27 -7.21 20.18
C VAL A 149 -16.96 -7.78 19.65
N SER A 150 -16.69 -9.06 19.91
CA SER A 150 -15.45 -9.71 19.43
C SER A 150 -15.42 -9.79 17.89
N MET A 151 -16.55 -10.12 17.26
CA MET A 151 -16.67 -10.14 15.80
C MET A 151 -16.50 -8.76 15.18
N LEU A 152 -17.14 -7.72 15.76
CA LEU A 152 -17.02 -6.35 15.29
C LEU A 152 -15.57 -5.86 15.37
N TYR A 153 -14.91 -6.09 16.51
CA TYR A 153 -13.52 -5.72 16.70
C TYR A 153 -12.60 -6.47 15.73
N GLY A 154 -12.79 -7.76 15.57
CA GLY A 154 -12.04 -8.59 14.61
C GLY A 154 -12.21 -8.08 13.17
N TRP A 155 -13.43 -7.71 12.78
CA TRP A 155 -13.72 -7.15 11.47
C TRP A 155 -13.02 -5.80 11.24
N VAL A 156 -13.11 -4.89 12.23
CA VAL A 156 -12.42 -3.58 12.19
C VAL A 156 -10.90 -3.77 12.10
N TYR A 157 -10.35 -4.71 12.89
CA TYR A 157 -8.92 -5.01 12.85
C TYR A 157 -8.45 -5.51 11.48
N VAL A 158 -9.21 -6.42 10.86
CA VAL A 158 -8.92 -6.92 9.50
C VAL A 158 -9.01 -5.80 8.47
N LEU A 159 -10.02 -4.94 8.59
CA LEU A 159 -10.22 -3.79 7.70
C LEU A 159 -9.04 -2.81 7.77
N ASN A 160 -8.64 -2.43 9.00
CA ASN A 160 -7.48 -1.55 9.23
C ASN A 160 -6.18 -2.16 8.70
N SER A 161 -5.98 -3.47 8.91
CA SER A 161 -4.78 -4.16 8.40
C SER A 161 -4.71 -4.15 6.87
N LYS A 162 -5.85 -4.30 6.19
CA LYS A 162 -5.93 -4.18 4.73
C LYS A 162 -5.64 -2.76 4.26
N GLN A 163 -6.23 -1.78 4.92
CA GLN A 163 -6.01 -0.38 4.58
C GLN A 163 -4.53 0.00 4.71
N GLN A 164 -3.87 -0.42 5.79
CA GLN A 164 -2.43 -0.22 5.97
C GLN A 164 -1.60 -0.90 4.86
N ALA A 165 -1.95 -2.13 4.47
CA ALA A 165 -1.26 -2.82 3.39
C ALA A 165 -1.39 -2.09 2.03
N VAL A 166 -2.59 -1.57 1.72
CA VAL A 166 -2.84 -0.76 0.52
C VAL A 166 -2.06 0.56 0.54
N VAL A 167 -2.02 1.23 1.70
CA VAL A 167 -1.23 2.48 1.85
C VAL A 167 0.25 2.21 1.63
N MET A 168 0.82 1.17 2.26
CA MET A 168 2.23 0.79 2.08
C MET A 168 2.56 0.46 0.62
N GLU A 169 1.69 -0.29 -0.08
CA GLU A 169 1.90 -0.63 -1.48
C GLU A 169 1.83 0.62 -2.38
N ASN A 170 0.91 1.54 -2.08
CA ASN A 170 0.82 2.81 -2.81
C ASN A 170 2.07 3.68 -2.62
N GLU A 171 2.60 3.75 -1.40
CA GLU A 171 3.87 4.45 -1.11
C GLU A 171 5.05 3.79 -1.83
N ARG A 172 5.10 2.47 -1.83
CA ARG A 172 6.11 1.71 -2.57
C ARG A 172 6.06 2.01 -4.06
N LEU A 173 4.87 1.94 -4.67
CA LEU A 173 4.69 2.26 -6.09
C LEU A 173 5.05 3.71 -6.43
N LYS A 174 4.73 4.66 -5.54
CA LYS A 174 5.15 6.06 -5.69
C LYS A 174 6.67 6.19 -5.69
N ASN A 175 7.35 5.52 -4.74
CA ASN A 175 8.81 5.55 -4.66
C ASN A 175 9.46 4.88 -5.88
N GLU A 176 8.94 3.75 -6.35
CA GLU A 176 9.41 3.10 -7.58
C GLU A 176 9.21 4.02 -8.80
N ASN A 177 8.07 4.70 -8.91
CA ASN A 177 7.81 5.67 -9.97
C ASN A 177 8.77 6.86 -9.91
N LEU A 178 9.02 7.42 -8.71
CA LEU A 178 9.99 8.51 -8.51
C LEU A 178 11.41 8.06 -8.88
N THR A 179 11.82 6.87 -8.46
CA THR A 179 13.12 6.31 -8.78
C THR A 179 13.27 6.08 -10.29
N THR A 180 12.22 5.57 -10.92
CA THR A 180 12.20 5.38 -12.37
C THR A 180 12.31 6.70 -13.11
N ARG A 181 11.55 7.71 -12.70
CA ARG A 181 11.64 9.08 -13.27
C ARG A 181 13.01 9.70 -13.06
N TYR A 182 13.59 9.56 -11.85
CA TYR A 182 14.93 10.03 -11.54
C TYR A 182 15.98 9.35 -12.44
N ASN A 183 15.91 8.02 -12.58
CA ASN A 183 16.83 7.30 -13.44
C ASN A 183 16.66 7.65 -14.93
N MET A 184 15.45 7.94 -15.38
CA MET A 184 15.19 8.46 -16.73
C MET A 184 15.83 9.83 -16.92
N LEU A 185 15.70 10.75 -15.95
CA LEU A 185 16.31 12.08 -15.99
C LEU A 185 17.85 12.01 -16.00
N VAL A 186 18.44 11.21 -15.13
CA VAL A 186 19.90 11.00 -15.07
C VAL A 186 20.40 10.30 -16.34
N GLY A 187 19.62 9.34 -16.85
CA GLY A 187 19.96 8.63 -18.09
C GLY A 187 19.93 9.51 -19.35
N GLN A 188 19.20 10.63 -19.35
CA GLN A 188 19.20 11.60 -20.45
C GLN A 188 20.50 12.39 -20.53
N ILE A 189 21.20 12.55 -19.41
CA ILE A 189 22.55 13.10 -19.40
C ILE A 189 23.49 11.93 -19.66
N ASN A 190 23.92 11.76 -20.89
CA ASN A 190 24.94 10.75 -21.23
C ASN A 190 26.27 11.09 -20.50
N PRO A 191 26.69 10.36 -19.44
CA PRO A 191 27.87 10.71 -18.68
C PRO A 191 29.15 10.74 -19.54
N HIS A 192 29.21 9.83 -20.51
CA HIS A 192 30.34 9.77 -21.43
C HIS A 192 30.41 11.01 -22.33
N PHE A 193 29.29 11.53 -22.80
CA PHE A 193 29.24 12.77 -23.54
C PHE A 193 29.72 13.97 -22.66
N PHE A 194 29.25 14.01 -21.42
CA PHE A 194 29.65 15.07 -20.46
C PHE A 194 31.15 15.08 -20.21
N PHE A 195 31.75 13.93 -19.84
CA PHE A 195 33.20 13.85 -19.61
C PHE A 195 34.01 14.16 -20.86
N ASN A 196 33.55 13.73 -22.01
CA ASN A 196 34.22 14.04 -23.29
C ASN A 196 34.15 15.53 -23.62
N SER A 197 33.03 16.18 -23.33
CA SER A 197 32.90 17.64 -23.52
C SER A 197 33.82 18.40 -22.59
N LEU A 198 33.96 18.01 -21.33
CA LEU A 198 34.94 18.61 -20.42
C LEU A 198 36.37 18.42 -20.87
N ASN A 199 36.71 17.25 -21.42
CA ASN A 199 38.05 17.00 -21.97
C ASN A 199 38.34 17.88 -23.19
N SER A 200 37.35 18.08 -24.08
CA SER A 200 37.48 18.98 -25.23
C SER A 200 37.69 20.45 -24.79
N LEU A 201 36.91 20.88 -23.79
CA LEU A 201 37.08 22.21 -23.20
C LEU A 201 38.48 22.39 -22.59
N ALA A 202 38.95 21.40 -21.81
CA ALA A 202 40.31 21.44 -21.23
C ALA A 202 41.41 21.51 -22.30
N MET A 203 41.19 20.85 -23.45
CA MET A 203 42.12 20.94 -24.61
C MET A 203 42.14 22.36 -25.17
N LEU A 204 40.97 22.99 -25.42
CA LEU A 204 40.89 24.37 -25.94
C LEU A 204 41.60 25.37 -25.00
N VAL A 205 41.42 25.23 -23.70
CA VAL A 205 42.09 26.09 -22.69
C VAL A 205 43.60 25.86 -22.69
N ARG A 206 44.07 24.61 -22.79
CA ARG A 206 45.51 24.31 -22.87
C ARG A 206 46.18 24.87 -24.13
N GLU A 207 45.44 24.87 -25.24
CA GLU A 207 45.87 25.39 -26.52
C GLU A 207 45.72 26.92 -26.63
N LYS A 208 45.23 27.57 -25.57
CA LYS A 208 45.00 29.03 -25.49
C LYS A 208 44.02 29.55 -26.57
N HIS A 209 43.03 28.73 -26.93
CA HIS A 209 41.94 29.12 -27.83
C HIS A 209 40.79 29.69 -27.04
N ASP A 210 40.97 30.82 -26.36
CA ASP A 210 40.04 31.38 -25.38
C ASP A 210 38.66 31.70 -25.98
N ASP A 211 38.58 32.29 -27.19
CA ASP A 211 37.34 32.58 -27.85
C ASP A 211 36.54 31.31 -28.20
N LYS A 212 37.23 30.24 -28.66
CA LYS A 212 36.59 28.96 -28.93
C LYS A 212 36.15 28.27 -27.64
N ALA A 213 36.93 28.42 -26.56
CA ALA A 213 36.56 27.85 -25.27
C ALA A 213 35.31 28.52 -24.69
N LEU A 214 35.17 29.84 -24.78
CA LEU A 214 33.96 30.56 -24.38
C LEU A 214 32.76 30.15 -25.21
N THR A 215 32.88 30.11 -26.54
CA THR A 215 31.80 29.63 -27.43
C THR A 215 31.43 28.18 -27.08
N TYR A 216 32.40 27.32 -26.82
CA TYR A 216 32.17 25.93 -26.43
C TYR A 216 31.36 25.83 -25.14
N ILE A 217 31.68 26.65 -24.12
CA ILE A 217 30.94 26.72 -22.86
C ILE A 217 29.49 27.13 -23.08
N ASP A 218 29.27 28.13 -23.93
CA ASP A 218 27.94 28.63 -24.26
C ASP A 218 27.11 27.53 -24.95
N GLN A 219 27.68 26.87 -25.97
CA GLN A 219 27.00 25.78 -26.68
C GLN A 219 26.74 24.56 -25.76
N LEU A 220 27.69 24.22 -24.88
CA LEU A 220 27.54 23.16 -23.91
C LEU A 220 26.43 23.48 -22.91
N SER A 221 26.42 24.70 -22.38
CA SER A 221 25.38 25.18 -21.44
C SER A 221 23.99 25.17 -22.09
N TYR A 222 23.87 25.63 -23.34
CA TYR A 222 22.63 25.58 -24.10
C TYR A 222 22.16 24.13 -24.32
N THR A 223 23.06 23.24 -24.75
CA THR A 223 22.78 21.83 -24.98
C THR A 223 22.25 21.16 -23.71
N PHE A 224 22.89 21.34 -22.56
CA PHE A 224 22.43 20.74 -21.30
C PHE A 224 21.09 21.33 -20.84
N ARG A 225 20.91 22.64 -20.95
CA ARG A 225 19.65 23.30 -20.60
C ARG A 225 18.51 22.76 -21.44
N TYR A 226 18.72 22.62 -22.73
CA TYR A 226 17.74 22.07 -23.67
C TYR A 226 17.37 20.63 -23.32
N ILE A 227 18.34 19.76 -23.05
CA ILE A 227 18.11 18.37 -22.65
C ILE A 227 17.28 18.29 -21.34
N ILE A 228 17.63 19.10 -20.33
CA ILE A 228 16.96 19.09 -19.03
C ILE A 228 15.52 19.62 -19.15
N GLN A 229 15.31 20.71 -19.88
CA GLN A 229 14.00 21.35 -20.04
C GLN A 229 13.04 20.54 -20.92
N ASN A 230 13.56 19.96 -22.00
CA ASN A 230 12.74 19.34 -23.05
C ASN A 230 12.72 17.81 -22.99
N GLY A 231 13.45 17.20 -22.07
CA GLY A 231 13.46 15.74 -21.90
C GLY A 231 12.08 15.14 -21.57
N GLN A 232 11.12 15.96 -21.11
CA GLN A 232 9.73 15.58 -20.84
C GLN A 232 8.73 16.20 -21.83
N SER A 233 9.18 17.06 -22.75
CA SER A 233 8.32 17.69 -23.74
C SER A 233 7.88 16.67 -24.77
N THR A 234 6.59 16.76 -25.15
CA THR A 234 5.98 15.77 -26.05
C THR A 234 6.32 16.08 -27.50
N LEU A 235 6.11 17.32 -27.95
CA LEU A 235 6.34 17.79 -29.31
C LEU A 235 7.05 19.12 -29.32
N MET A 236 7.91 19.33 -30.31
CA MET A 236 8.64 20.56 -30.59
C MET A 236 8.59 20.89 -32.06
N THR A 237 8.84 22.13 -32.44
CA THR A 237 9.03 22.50 -33.83
C THR A 237 10.38 21.98 -34.34
N LEU A 238 10.43 21.69 -35.65
CA LEU A 238 11.69 21.27 -36.25
C LEU A 238 12.76 22.39 -36.15
N ASP A 239 12.36 23.66 -36.17
CA ASP A 239 13.29 24.79 -36.01
C ASP A 239 13.97 24.78 -34.62
N GLU A 240 13.20 24.48 -33.57
CA GLU A 240 13.78 24.36 -32.20
C GLU A 240 14.73 23.17 -32.09
N GLU A 241 14.39 22.02 -32.66
CA GLU A 241 15.26 20.84 -32.68
C GLU A 241 16.52 21.08 -33.51
N LEU A 242 16.42 21.80 -34.64
CA LEU A 242 17.60 22.16 -35.43
C LEU A 242 18.55 23.12 -34.71
N LYS A 243 18.02 24.13 -34.00
CA LYS A 243 18.86 25.01 -33.16
C LYS A 243 19.61 24.23 -32.09
N PHE A 244 18.94 23.24 -31.48
CA PHE A 244 19.61 22.34 -30.54
C PHE A 244 20.71 21.51 -31.24
N ILE A 245 20.44 20.99 -32.44
CA ILE A 245 21.40 20.18 -33.18
C ILE A 245 22.59 21.01 -33.65
N GLU A 246 22.41 22.27 -34.03
CA GLU A 246 23.52 23.18 -34.36
C GLU A 246 24.49 23.35 -33.17
N ALA A 247 23.92 23.55 -31.95
CA ALA A 247 24.75 23.63 -30.74
C ALA A 247 25.42 22.29 -30.41
N TYR A 248 24.67 21.20 -30.54
CA TYR A 248 25.14 19.84 -30.23
C TYR A 248 26.22 19.39 -31.23
N SER A 249 26.07 19.65 -32.52
CA SER A 249 27.06 19.33 -33.57
C SER A 249 28.34 20.09 -33.38
N TYR A 250 28.30 21.39 -33.01
CA TYR A 250 29.48 22.17 -32.71
C TYR A 250 30.38 21.52 -31.66
N LEU A 251 29.78 20.91 -30.60
CA LEU A 251 30.56 20.22 -29.56
C LEU A 251 31.29 18.98 -30.12
N PHE A 252 30.73 18.30 -31.09
CA PHE A 252 31.37 17.18 -31.77
C PHE A 252 32.40 17.65 -32.79
N GLU A 253 32.14 18.73 -33.52
CA GLU A 253 33.09 19.30 -34.48
C GLU A 253 34.40 19.73 -33.81
N ILE A 254 34.33 20.39 -32.64
CA ILE A 254 35.52 20.71 -31.84
C ILE A 254 36.25 19.43 -31.43
N ARG A 255 35.54 18.38 -31.00
CA ARG A 255 36.16 17.13 -30.56
C ARG A 255 36.85 16.37 -31.70
N TYR A 256 36.20 16.32 -32.87
CA TYR A 256 36.67 15.55 -34.00
C TYR A 256 37.40 16.40 -35.03
N ALA A 257 37.46 17.71 -34.84
CA ALA A 257 38.08 18.67 -35.75
C ALA A 257 37.63 18.45 -37.20
N ASP A 258 38.51 18.49 -38.17
CA ASP A 258 38.23 18.35 -39.61
C ASP A 258 37.88 16.89 -40.02
N LYS A 259 37.26 16.10 -39.17
CA LYS A 259 36.96 14.66 -39.44
C LYS A 259 35.46 14.36 -39.42
N LEU A 260 34.66 15.23 -38.79
CA LEU A 260 33.20 15.06 -38.68
C LEU A 260 32.51 16.32 -39.17
N PHE A 261 31.55 16.15 -40.06
CA PHE A 261 30.77 17.23 -40.66
C PHE A 261 29.28 16.95 -40.60
N PHE A 262 28.51 18.01 -40.51
CA PHE A 262 27.05 17.95 -40.49
C PHE A 262 26.49 18.69 -41.71
N ASP A 263 25.78 17.98 -42.57
CA ASP A 263 25.18 18.55 -43.80
C ASP A 263 23.65 18.70 -43.52
N ILE A 264 23.23 19.94 -43.19
CA ILE A 264 21.82 20.23 -42.84
C ILE A 264 21.16 20.92 -44.03
N ASP A 265 20.26 20.21 -44.71
CA ASP A 265 19.46 20.70 -45.85
C ASP A 265 17.97 20.53 -45.55
N VAL A 266 17.38 21.50 -44.87
CA VAL A 266 15.99 21.48 -44.42
C VAL A 266 15.24 22.62 -45.10
N ASP A 267 14.18 22.26 -45.83
CA ASP A 267 13.30 23.21 -46.50
C ASP A 267 12.51 24.03 -45.42
N ASP A 268 12.53 25.35 -45.56
CA ASP A 268 11.93 26.29 -44.60
C ASP A 268 10.44 26.04 -44.35
N LYS A 269 9.71 25.49 -45.31
CA LYS A 269 8.29 25.13 -45.11
C LYS A 269 8.05 24.08 -44.05
N TYR A 270 9.05 23.25 -43.68
CA TYR A 270 8.93 22.21 -42.68
C TYR A 270 9.43 22.67 -41.27
N ARG A 271 10.07 23.83 -41.15
CA ARG A 271 10.61 24.33 -39.88
C ARG A 271 9.56 24.47 -38.77
N SER A 272 8.30 24.84 -39.16
CA SER A 272 7.16 24.95 -38.24
C SER A 272 6.48 23.61 -37.92
N TRP A 273 6.83 22.54 -38.64
CA TRP A 273 6.30 21.21 -38.37
C TRP A 273 6.88 20.63 -37.08
N THR A 274 6.15 19.73 -36.47
CA THR A 274 6.52 19.22 -35.12
C THR A 274 6.99 17.80 -35.19
N LEU A 275 7.84 17.47 -34.19
CA LEU A 275 8.39 16.16 -33.96
C LEU A 275 8.58 15.96 -32.43
N PRO A 276 8.71 14.72 -31.93
CA PRO A 276 9.06 14.47 -30.55
C PRO A 276 10.42 15.10 -30.20
N ALA A 277 10.51 15.79 -29.06
CA ALA A 277 11.73 16.45 -28.59
C ALA A 277 12.91 15.48 -28.49
N LEU A 278 14.13 15.96 -28.70
CA LEU A 278 15.39 15.17 -28.61
C LEU A 278 15.38 13.92 -29.53
N SER A 279 14.80 14.05 -30.73
CA SER A 279 14.72 12.94 -31.69
C SER A 279 16.03 12.75 -32.47
N LEU A 280 16.74 13.83 -32.75
CA LEU A 280 17.98 13.81 -33.53
C LEU A 280 19.19 13.41 -32.69
N GLN A 281 19.20 13.73 -31.40
CA GLN A 281 20.31 13.44 -30.49
C GLN A 281 20.77 11.96 -30.49
N PRO A 282 19.86 10.95 -30.30
CA PRO A 282 20.27 9.55 -30.31
C PRO A 282 20.80 9.08 -31.65
N LEU A 283 20.34 9.67 -32.76
CA LEU A 283 20.81 9.31 -34.10
C LEU A 283 22.25 9.77 -34.34
N ILE A 284 22.54 11.03 -33.99
CA ILE A 284 23.89 11.57 -34.05
C ILE A 284 24.83 10.81 -33.11
N GLY A 285 24.40 10.57 -31.87
CA GLY A 285 25.16 9.80 -30.90
C GLY A 285 25.49 8.39 -31.41
N ASN A 286 24.55 7.72 -32.03
CA ASN A 286 24.74 6.39 -32.64
C ASN A 286 25.69 6.45 -33.85
N ALA A 287 25.54 7.43 -34.72
CA ALA A 287 26.43 7.61 -35.87
C ALA A 287 27.90 7.75 -35.44
N VAL A 288 28.14 8.57 -34.42
CA VAL A 288 29.52 8.78 -33.88
C VAL A 288 30.01 7.55 -33.10
N LYS A 289 29.14 6.89 -32.36
CA LYS A 289 29.50 5.73 -31.52
C LYS A 289 29.93 4.53 -32.36
N HIS A 290 29.23 4.25 -33.43
CA HIS A 290 29.38 3.02 -34.18
C HIS A 290 30.32 3.11 -35.40
N ASN A 291 30.73 4.31 -35.79
CA ASN A 291 31.56 4.49 -36.96
C ASN A 291 32.98 5.00 -36.62
N THR A 292 33.89 4.62 -37.48
CA THR A 292 35.28 5.10 -37.44
C THR A 292 35.36 6.46 -38.12
N ILE A 293 35.85 7.46 -37.39
CA ILE A 293 35.98 8.85 -37.84
C ILE A 293 37.46 9.18 -37.94
N THR A 294 37.99 9.36 -39.15
CA THR A 294 39.40 9.60 -39.41
C THR A 294 39.61 10.77 -40.37
N ARG A 295 40.81 11.35 -40.37
CA ARG A 295 41.14 12.45 -41.27
C ARG A 295 41.22 12.00 -42.73
N SER A 296 41.54 10.74 -42.98
CA SER A 296 41.66 10.20 -44.33
C SER A 296 40.30 9.87 -44.95
N LYS A 297 39.27 9.66 -44.12
CA LYS A 297 37.88 9.46 -44.52
C LYS A 297 36.96 10.30 -43.60
N PRO A 298 36.75 11.58 -43.97
CA PRO A 298 35.83 12.43 -43.22
C PRO A 298 34.44 11.82 -43.16
N PHE A 299 33.80 11.97 -42.01
CA PHE A 299 32.51 11.36 -41.74
C PHE A 299 31.41 12.43 -41.81
N HIS A 300 30.42 12.22 -42.64
CA HIS A 300 29.30 13.15 -42.87
C HIS A 300 28.01 12.60 -42.32
N ILE A 301 27.31 13.39 -41.55
CA ILE A 301 25.94 13.13 -41.09
C ILE A 301 25.04 14.09 -41.81
N SER A 302 24.17 13.58 -42.67
CA SER A 302 23.20 14.40 -43.41
C SER A 302 21.86 14.44 -42.71
N ILE A 303 21.28 15.62 -42.56
CA ILE A 303 19.94 15.87 -42.00
C ILE A 303 19.17 16.66 -43.08
N ARG A 304 18.15 16.06 -43.67
CA ARG A 304 17.40 16.68 -44.75
C ARG A 304 15.91 16.41 -44.63
N THR A 305 15.10 17.21 -45.34
CA THR A 305 13.67 17.00 -45.41
C THR A 305 13.25 16.51 -46.79
N GLU A 306 12.45 15.47 -46.84
CA GLU A 306 11.89 14.88 -48.07
C GLU A 306 10.39 14.62 -47.91
N GLN A 307 9.54 15.32 -48.67
CA GLN A 307 8.08 15.07 -48.75
C GLN A 307 7.38 14.95 -47.38
N GLY A 308 7.78 15.78 -46.39
CA GLY A 308 7.21 15.75 -45.04
C GLY A 308 7.87 14.76 -44.09
N TRP A 309 8.97 14.14 -44.50
CA TRP A 309 9.82 13.32 -43.68
C TRP A 309 11.12 14.06 -43.33
N LEU A 310 11.55 13.92 -42.11
CA LEU A 310 12.90 14.26 -41.68
C LEU A 310 13.79 13.01 -41.84
N VAL A 311 14.83 13.15 -42.63
CA VAL A 311 15.73 12.05 -42.99
C VAL A 311 17.11 12.33 -42.41
N VAL A 312 17.59 11.42 -41.59
CA VAL A 312 18.96 11.44 -41.07
C VAL A 312 19.72 10.25 -41.64
N ALA A 313 20.85 10.53 -42.31
CA ALA A 313 21.65 9.48 -42.90
C ALA A 313 23.13 9.66 -42.61
N ASN A 314 23.84 8.57 -42.50
CA ASN A 314 25.30 8.55 -42.37
C ASN A 314 25.88 7.33 -43.09
N PRO A 315 27.12 7.41 -43.62
CA PRO A 315 27.84 6.28 -44.18
C PRO A 315 28.13 5.24 -43.09
N LYS A 316 28.22 3.98 -43.46
CA LYS A 316 28.62 2.88 -42.58
C LYS A 316 30.10 2.61 -42.68
N VAL A 317 30.83 2.98 -41.64
CA VAL A 317 32.27 2.73 -41.51
C VAL A 317 32.52 2.08 -40.13
N PRO A 318 32.20 0.77 -39.97
CA PRO A 318 32.20 0.14 -38.66
C PRO A 318 33.55 0.24 -37.97
N LYS A 319 33.57 0.43 -36.64
CA LYS A 319 34.77 0.32 -35.81
C LYS A 319 35.27 -1.11 -35.77
N ILE A 320 36.58 -1.30 -35.75
CA ILE A 320 37.20 -2.62 -35.62
C ILE A 320 36.83 -3.28 -34.28
N GLU A 321 36.77 -2.48 -33.22
CA GLU A 321 36.25 -2.90 -31.90
C GLU A 321 34.95 -2.13 -31.63
N PRO A 322 33.80 -2.74 -31.83
CA PRO A 322 32.51 -2.10 -31.57
C PRO A 322 32.34 -1.85 -30.08
N GLU A 323 31.98 -0.65 -29.70
CA GLU A 323 31.58 -0.35 -28.32
C GLU A 323 30.28 -1.17 -27.99
N PRO A 324 30.19 -1.75 -26.78
CA PRO A 324 28.98 -2.49 -26.39
C PRO A 324 27.75 -1.60 -26.54
N SER A 325 26.81 -2.05 -27.34
CA SER A 325 25.57 -1.33 -27.60
C SER A 325 24.40 -2.18 -27.13
N THR A 326 23.54 -1.58 -26.33
CA THR A 326 22.34 -2.27 -25.82
C THR A 326 21.19 -2.29 -26.84
N GLY A 327 21.34 -1.60 -28.00
CA GLY A 327 20.25 -1.46 -29.00
C GLY A 327 19.06 -0.64 -28.55
N ILE A 328 19.01 -0.27 -27.26
CA ILE A 328 17.86 0.35 -26.60
C ILE A 328 17.56 1.78 -27.15
N GLY A 329 18.58 2.50 -27.58
CA GLY A 329 18.41 3.90 -27.99
C GLY A 329 17.48 4.11 -29.19
N LEU A 330 17.63 3.29 -30.22
CA LEU A 330 16.81 3.36 -31.45
C LEU A 330 15.40 2.78 -31.21
N GLU A 331 15.31 1.71 -30.45
CA GLU A 331 14.01 1.14 -30.03
C GLU A 331 13.22 2.13 -29.16
N ASN A 332 13.87 2.80 -28.23
CA ASN A 332 13.23 3.87 -27.44
C ASN A 332 12.76 5.03 -28.31
N LEU A 333 13.53 5.42 -29.32
CA LEU A 333 13.11 6.44 -30.27
C LEU A 333 11.87 6.02 -31.04
N ARG A 334 11.84 4.77 -31.55
CA ARG A 334 10.68 4.21 -32.27
C ARG A 334 9.44 4.18 -31.39
N ASN A 335 9.55 3.60 -30.19
CA ASN A 335 8.44 3.48 -29.23
C ASN A 335 7.91 4.86 -28.81
N ARG A 336 8.79 5.81 -28.53
CA ARG A 336 8.41 7.19 -28.21
C ARG A 336 7.71 7.87 -29.37
N TRP A 337 8.22 7.69 -30.61
CA TRP A 337 7.60 8.25 -31.82
C TRP A 337 6.21 7.72 -32.03
N HIS A 338 6.03 6.41 -31.94
CA HIS A 338 4.73 5.76 -32.04
C HIS A 338 3.73 6.25 -30.99
N LEU A 339 4.16 6.33 -29.72
CA LEU A 339 3.32 6.80 -28.60
C LEU A 339 2.85 8.24 -28.77
N ILE A 340 3.71 9.13 -29.29
CA ILE A 340 3.40 10.57 -29.36
C ILE A 340 2.66 10.90 -30.65
N THR A 341 3.05 10.30 -31.79
CA THR A 341 2.56 10.71 -33.09
C THR A 341 1.56 9.72 -33.71
N GLY A 342 1.45 8.50 -33.16
CA GLY A 342 0.67 7.43 -33.78
C GLY A 342 1.26 6.89 -35.09
N ARG A 343 2.49 7.29 -35.45
CA ARG A 343 3.20 6.88 -36.66
C ARG A 343 4.52 6.21 -36.32
N ASP A 344 5.02 5.39 -37.23
CA ASP A 344 6.31 4.72 -37.07
C ASP A 344 7.41 5.42 -37.86
N ILE A 345 8.65 5.30 -37.36
CA ILE A 345 9.85 5.69 -38.07
C ILE A 345 10.30 4.55 -38.97
N GLU A 346 10.88 4.89 -40.12
CA GLU A 346 11.50 3.92 -41.03
C GLU A 346 13.00 3.88 -40.79
N ILE A 347 13.56 2.66 -40.63
CA ILE A 347 15.00 2.45 -40.47
C ILE A 347 15.48 1.60 -41.63
N ILE A 348 16.40 2.15 -42.40
CA ILE A 348 17.01 1.50 -43.56
C ILE A 348 18.48 1.28 -43.23
N ASP A 349 18.85 0.04 -43.05
CA ASP A 349 20.23 -0.37 -42.71
C ASP A 349 20.80 -1.17 -43.86
N THR A 350 21.69 -0.53 -44.64
CA THR A 350 22.38 -1.16 -45.77
C THR A 350 23.85 -1.39 -45.43
N ASP A 351 24.59 -2.04 -46.33
CA ASP A 351 26.06 -2.22 -46.17
C ASP A 351 26.83 -0.89 -46.28
N LYS A 352 26.24 0.10 -46.93
CA LYS A 352 26.94 1.38 -47.26
C LYS A 352 26.49 2.52 -46.39
N GLU A 353 25.25 2.55 -45.98
CA GLU A 353 24.65 3.68 -45.24
C GLU A 353 23.60 3.22 -44.24
N PHE A 354 23.43 4.01 -43.19
CA PHE A 354 22.36 3.90 -42.20
C PHE A 354 21.47 5.13 -42.32
N VAL A 355 20.17 4.90 -42.55
CA VAL A 355 19.19 5.97 -42.78
C VAL A 355 18.00 5.78 -41.84
N VAL A 356 17.61 6.85 -41.15
CA VAL A 356 16.39 6.90 -40.36
C VAL A 356 15.47 7.99 -40.96
N ARG A 357 14.24 7.61 -41.27
CA ARG A 357 13.20 8.52 -41.78
C ARG A 357 12.11 8.67 -40.72
N MET A 358 11.78 9.89 -40.40
CA MET A 358 10.84 10.26 -39.33
C MET A 358 9.73 11.15 -39.91
N PRO A 359 8.45 10.75 -39.79
CA PRO A 359 7.35 11.54 -40.38
C PRO A 359 7.06 12.79 -39.54
N LEU A 360 7.26 13.96 -40.09
CA LEU A 360 6.94 15.25 -39.44
C LEU A 360 5.41 15.43 -39.33
N GLN A 361 4.97 16.09 -38.28
CA GLN A 361 3.55 16.45 -38.11
C GLN A 361 3.32 17.89 -38.50
N LYS A 362 2.29 18.11 -39.36
CA LYS A 362 1.82 19.44 -39.69
C LYS A 362 1.33 20.14 -38.42
N PRO A 363 1.65 21.41 -38.17
CA PRO A 363 1.03 22.16 -37.09
C PRO A 363 -0.49 22.09 -37.26
N ALA A 364 -1.19 21.85 -36.14
CA ALA A 364 -2.66 21.96 -36.15
C ALA A 364 -3.01 23.39 -36.57
N ILE A 365 -3.77 23.50 -37.64
CA ILE A 365 -4.33 24.81 -38.06
C ILE A 365 -5.30 25.17 -36.94
N GLY A 366 -4.91 26.14 -36.07
CA GLY A 366 -5.76 26.70 -35.03
C GLY A 366 -6.88 27.56 -35.63
#